data_7d83ef8915ffadab4a5081ca9e7e9a77
#
_entry.id   7d83ef8915ffadab4a5081ca9e7e9a77
#
_cell.length_a   1.000
_cell.length_b   1.000
_cell.length_c   1.000
_cell.angle_alpha   90.00
_cell.angle_beta   90.00
_cell.angle_gamma   90.00
#
_symmetry.space_group_name_H-M   'P 1'
#
loop_
_entity.id
_entity.type
_entity.pdbx_description
1 polymer ?
#
loop_
_entity_poly.entity_id
_entity_poly.type
_entity_poly.pdbx_seq_one_letter_code
_entity_poly.pdbx_strand_id
1 'polypeptide(L)'
;MERKLFCEISPFTYRLSMEKEILKRHIQDMVRKTPFAKERTEESLPVVVYRHNSLIRRRLGNVNMQLQENKATNLALAVKHIDGLIIRPGETFSAWKLIGRTTKRKGYKEGLTIAKGTPSQGIGGGMCQLSNLIHWLVLHSELTITEHHHHDGLDLFPDFGRQIPFGTGTSISYNYIDYRFRNDTQNTYQLRLWTDEEYLCGELRATEQQPHTFHIHAEHEFFSRENGVVYRNGEVYRDIVDRTSGQRLDSQLIRTNHARVMYDCPPSMIIKEESAPSFKNQNK
;
A
#
# COMPACT_ATOMS: atom_id res chain seq x y z
N MET A 1 32.97 2.59 15.42
CA MET A 1 31.66 2.25 16.01
C MET A 1 30.61 3.08 15.30
N GLU A 2 29.71 2.44 14.56
CA GLU A 2 28.55 3.17 13.98
C GLU A 2 27.69 3.77 15.10
N ARG A 3 27.37 5.01 14.98
CA ARG A 3 26.55 5.75 15.95
C ARG A 3 25.11 5.27 15.85
N LYS A 4 24.64 4.48 16.81
CA LYS A 4 23.24 4.03 16.87
C LYS A 4 22.29 5.23 16.92
N LEU A 5 21.24 5.18 16.14
CA LEU A 5 20.16 6.16 16.21
C LEU A 5 19.42 6.03 17.56
N PHE A 6 18.84 7.11 18.06
CA PHE A 6 18.10 7.10 19.32
C PHE A 6 16.99 6.04 19.35
N CYS A 7 16.27 5.85 18.25
CA CYS A 7 15.23 4.81 18.13
C CYS A 7 15.76 3.36 18.14
N GLU A 8 17.08 3.15 17.98
CA GLU A 8 17.72 1.82 17.95
C GLU A 8 18.29 1.39 19.30
N ILE A 9 18.29 2.29 20.30
CA ILE A 9 18.87 2.02 21.62
C ILE A 9 18.03 1.00 22.39
N SER A 10 16.70 1.15 22.41
CA SER A 10 15.79 0.27 23.13
C SER A 10 14.36 0.32 22.57
N PRO A 11 13.47 -0.65 22.92
CA PRO A 11 12.05 -0.57 22.57
C PRO A 11 11.35 0.70 23.11
N PHE A 12 11.80 1.21 24.24
CA PHE A 12 11.27 2.44 24.83
C PHE A 12 11.62 3.66 24.00
N THR A 13 12.90 3.83 23.62
CA THR A 13 13.34 4.95 22.78
C THR A 13 12.75 4.88 21.37
N TYR A 14 12.54 3.67 20.82
CA TYR A 14 11.80 3.48 19.59
C TYR A 14 10.36 4.03 19.71
N ARG A 15 9.64 3.65 20.76
CA ARG A 15 8.27 4.11 21.02
C ARG A 15 8.22 5.63 21.19
N LEU A 16 9.15 6.23 21.92
CA LEU A 16 9.22 7.69 22.10
C LEU A 16 9.47 8.41 20.78
N SER A 17 10.37 7.88 19.94
CA SER A 17 10.63 8.43 18.60
C SER A 17 9.38 8.35 17.70
N MET A 18 8.64 7.25 17.77
CA MET A 18 7.38 7.10 17.02
C MET A 18 6.32 8.12 17.48
N GLU A 19 6.11 8.29 18.79
CA GLU A 19 5.15 9.27 19.30
C GLU A 19 5.54 10.71 18.93
N LYS A 20 6.84 11.02 18.89
CA LYS A 20 7.36 12.32 18.41
C LYS A 20 6.98 12.54 16.93
N GLU A 21 7.16 11.57 16.06
CA GLU A 21 6.80 11.70 14.63
C GLU A 21 5.27 11.81 14.45
N ILE A 22 4.48 11.10 15.25
CA ILE A 22 3.02 11.23 15.28
C ILE A 22 2.61 12.65 15.66
N LEU A 23 3.20 13.21 16.72
CA LEU A 23 2.92 14.59 17.17
C LEU A 23 3.31 15.62 16.10
N LYS A 24 4.51 15.46 15.52
CA LYS A 24 4.99 16.31 14.42
C LYS A 24 3.99 16.30 13.25
N ARG A 25 3.46 15.13 12.87
CA ARG A 25 2.46 14.99 11.82
C ARG A 25 1.18 15.76 12.15
N HIS A 26 0.68 15.63 13.37
CA HIS A 26 -0.51 16.39 13.80
C HIS A 26 -0.31 17.90 13.70
N ILE A 27 0.86 18.39 14.14
CA ILE A 27 1.20 19.82 14.05
C ILE A 27 1.30 20.26 12.59
N GLN A 28 1.96 19.49 11.73
CA GLN A 28 2.08 19.78 10.29
C GLN A 28 0.71 19.88 9.60
N ASP A 29 -0.17 18.91 9.86
CA ASP A 29 -1.53 18.90 9.29
C ASP A 29 -2.33 20.14 9.74
N MET A 30 -2.18 20.55 11.01
CA MET A 30 -2.85 21.71 11.56
C MET A 30 -2.32 23.03 10.94
N VAL A 31 -1.00 23.17 10.85
CA VAL A 31 -0.35 24.35 10.28
C VAL A 31 -0.67 24.52 8.79
N ARG A 32 -0.66 23.41 8.04
CA ARG A 32 -0.98 23.40 6.59
C ARG A 32 -2.45 23.63 6.30
N LYS A 33 -3.34 23.54 7.29
CA LYS A 33 -4.80 23.65 7.11
C LYS A 33 -5.34 22.78 5.98
N THR A 34 -4.76 21.58 5.82
CA THR A 34 -5.14 20.66 4.75
C THR A 34 -6.64 20.32 4.85
N PRO A 35 -7.43 20.55 3.79
CA PRO A 35 -8.84 20.18 3.78
C PRO A 35 -8.97 18.67 3.66
N PHE A 36 -9.20 17.99 4.77
CA PHE A 36 -9.40 16.54 4.78
C PHE A 36 -10.86 16.18 4.51
N ALA A 37 -11.07 15.20 3.61
CA ALA A 37 -12.37 14.57 3.39
C ALA A 37 -12.83 13.87 4.68
N LYS A 38 -14.08 14.10 5.08
CA LYS A 38 -14.66 13.57 6.33
C LYS A 38 -16.14 13.24 6.23
N GLU A 39 -16.82 13.79 5.23
CA GLU A 39 -18.25 13.56 5.01
C GLU A 39 -18.48 12.18 4.40
N ARG A 40 -19.51 11.50 4.86
CA ARG A 40 -19.89 10.18 4.38
C ARG A 40 -21.38 10.15 4.10
N THR A 41 -21.77 9.36 3.08
CA THR A 41 -23.18 9.11 2.75
C THR A 41 -23.38 7.62 2.44
N GLU A 42 -24.57 7.12 2.74
CA GLU A 42 -24.98 5.76 2.37
C GLU A 42 -25.40 5.70 0.89
N GLU A 43 -25.84 6.80 0.33
CA GLU A 43 -26.20 6.90 -1.08
C GLU A 43 -24.96 6.84 -1.95
N SER A 44 -24.99 5.97 -2.95
CA SER A 44 -23.85 5.76 -3.86
C SER A 44 -23.89 6.75 -5.02
N LEU A 45 -22.74 7.39 -5.30
CA LEU A 45 -22.58 8.20 -6.51
C LEU A 45 -22.82 7.34 -7.77
N PRO A 46 -23.35 7.93 -8.86
CA PRO A 46 -23.90 7.17 -9.99
C PRO A 46 -22.85 6.40 -10.79
N VAL A 47 -21.64 6.94 -10.94
CA VAL A 47 -20.63 6.37 -11.82
C VAL A 47 -19.64 5.50 -11.05
N VAL A 48 -19.47 4.25 -11.45
CA VAL A 48 -18.39 3.39 -10.97
C VAL A 48 -17.15 3.67 -11.81
N VAL A 49 -16.13 4.26 -11.21
CA VAL A 49 -14.82 4.51 -11.84
C VAL A 49 -14.02 3.23 -11.93
N TYR A 50 -13.88 2.54 -10.81
CA TYR A 50 -13.19 1.25 -10.73
C TYR A 50 -13.68 0.44 -9.52
N ARG A 51 -13.59 -0.91 -9.63
CA ARG A 51 -13.86 -1.83 -8.52
C ARG A 51 -12.81 -2.91 -8.43
N HIS A 52 -12.53 -3.35 -7.22
CA HIS A 52 -11.60 -4.44 -6.96
C HIS A 52 -11.93 -5.18 -5.67
N ASN A 53 -11.59 -6.47 -5.66
CA ASN A 53 -11.76 -7.34 -4.49
C ASN A 53 -10.40 -7.95 -4.12
N SER A 54 -10.09 -7.98 -2.84
CA SER A 54 -8.83 -8.51 -2.31
C SER A 54 -9.12 -9.63 -1.32
N LEU A 55 -8.66 -10.85 -1.62
CA LEU A 55 -8.85 -12.02 -0.74
C LEU A 55 -8.29 -11.75 0.66
N ILE A 56 -9.14 -11.87 1.68
CA ILE A 56 -8.76 -11.56 3.06
C ILE A 56 -7.84 -12.66 3.62
N ARG A 57 -8.28 -13.91 3.54
CA ARG A 57 -7.58 -15.05 4.15
C ARG A 57 -6.64 -15.70 3.14
N ARG A 58 -5.35 -15.43 3.27
CA ARG A 58 -4.31 -16.05 2.43
C ARG A 58 -3.44 -16.97 3.25
N ARG A 59 -3.15 -18.16 2.73
CA ARG A 59 -2.09 -19.01 3.29
C ARG A 59 -0.75 -18.42 2.87
N LEU A 60 -0.06 -17.78 3.81
CA LEU A 60 1.26 -17.17 3.62
C LEU A 60 2.29 -18.05 4.31
N GLY A 61 2.74 -19.12 3.64
CA GLY A 61 3.67 -20.09 4.23
C GLY A 61 3.13 -20.70 5.54
N ASN A 62 3.93 -20.68 6.61
CA ASN A 62 3.60 -21.21 7.94
C ASN A 62 2.91 -20.18 8.86
N VAL A 63 2.33 -19.11 8.33
CA VAL A 63 1.64 -18.09 9.14
C VAL A 63 0.40 -18.69 9.80
N ASN A 64 0.26 -18.46 11.12
CA ASN A 64 -0.89 -18.91 11.90
C ASN A 64 -2.20 -18.33 11.32
N MET A 65 -3.14 -19.21 10.94
CA MET A 65 -4.43 -18.81 10.37
C MET A 65 -5.26 -17.94 11.31
N GLN A 66 -5.07 -18.02 12.64
CA GLN A 66 -5.74 -17.12 13.58
C GLN A 66 -5.41 -15.65 13.33
N LEU A 67 -4.19 -15.34 12.84
CA LEU A 67 -3.83 -13.98 12.48
C LEU A 67 -4.61 -13.50 11.23
N GLN A 68 -5.00 -14.41 10.34
CA GLN A 68 -5.85 -14.09 9.18
C GLN A 68 -7.31 -13.83 9.61
N GLU A 69 -7.84 -14.59 10.59
CA GLU A 69 -9.16 -14.34 11.18
C GLU A 69 -9.20 -12.99 11.92
N ASN A 70 -8.16 -12.71 12.69
CA ASN A 70 -8.02 -11.43 13.37
C ASN A 70 -7.92 -10.28 12.36
N LYS A 71 -7.23 -10.48 11.24
CA LYS A 71 -7.15 -9.50 10.15
C LYS A 71 -8.53 -9.22 9.55
N ALA A 72 -9.35 -10.23 9.31
CA ALA A 72 -10.72 -10.04 8.83
C ALA A 72 -11.53 -9.13 9.79
N THR A 73 -11.44 -9.38 11.10
CA THR A 73 -12.04 -8.51 12.12
C THR A 73 -11.52 -7.07 12.03
N ASN A 74 -10.20 -6.90 11.91
CA ASN A 74 -9.56 -5.57 11.85
C ASN A 74 -9.99 -4.79 10.59
N LEU A 75 -10.07 -5.46 9.44
CA LEU A 75 -10.52 -4.86 8.19
C LEU A 75 -11.98 -4.43 8.27
N ALA A 76 -12.86 -5.28 8.78
CA ALA A 76 -14.28 -4.95 8.97
C ALA A 76 -14.50 -3.75 9.89
N LEU A 77 -13.66 -3.58 10.93
CA LEU A 77 -13.69 -2.40 11.79
C LEU A 77 -13.20 -1.15 11.06
N ALA A 78 -12.08 -1.24 10.34
CA ALA A 78 -11.47 -0.10 9.67
C ALA A 78 -12.33 0.41 8.50
N VAL A 79 -12.93 -0.48 7.74
CA VAL A 79 -13.83 -0.16 6.61
C VAL A 79 -14.96 0.76 7.05
N LYS A 80 -15.58 0.54 8.22
CA LYS A 80 -16.68 1.36 8.75
C LYS A 80 -16.31 2.85 8.92
N HIS A 81 -15.04 3.16 9.00
CA HIS A 81 -14.55 4.53 9.12
C HIS A 81 -14.36 5.23 7.77
N ILE A 82 -14.33 4.46 6.67
CA ILE A 82 -14.03 4.97 5.33
C ILE A 82 -15.22 4.82 4.38
N ASP A 83 -16.01 3.75 4.51
CA ASP A 83 -17.16 3.51 3.62
C ASP A 83 -18.08 4.71 3.53
N GLY A 84 -18.50 5.02 2.30
CA GLY A 84 -19.35 6.16 1.97
C GLY A 84 -18.61 7.50 1.94
N LEU A 85 -17.28 7.56 2.12
CA LEU A 85 -16.52 8.80 2.16
C LEU A 85 -16.63 9.56 0.85
N ILE A 86 -17.09 10.80 0.95
CA ILE A 86 -17.11 11.77 -0.16
C ILE A 86 -15.80 12.55 -0.18
N ILE A 87 -15.24 12.73 -1.38
CA ILE A 87 -13.97 13.45 -1.61
C ILE A 87 -14.25 14.52 -2.67
N ARG A 88 -14.52 15.75 -2.20
CA ARG A 88 -14.81 16.88 -3.08
C ARG A 88 -13.55 17.47 -3.70
N PRO A 89 -13.68 18.30 -4.76
CA PRO A 89 -12.57 19.09 -5.29
C PRO A 89 -11.78 19.79 -4.18
N GLY A 90 -10.45 19.62 -4.21
CA GLY A 90 -9.51 20.16 -3.22
C GLY A 90 -9.36 19.35 -1.94
N GLU A 91 -10.24 18.39 -1.63
CA GLU A 91 -10.16 17.58 -0.42
C GLU A 91 -9.09 16.48 -0.52
N THR A 92 -8.51 16.16 0.63
CA THR A 92 -7.46 15.14 0.79
C THR A 92 -7.99 13.97 1.60
N PHE A 93 -7.82 12.77 1.07
CA PHE A 93 -7.95 11.52 1.83
C PHE A 93 -6.72 11.30 2.71
N SER A 94 -6.92 10.81 3.92
CA SER A 94 -5.86 10.32 4.80
C SER A 94 -6.37 9.07 5.53
N ALA A 95 -5.69 7.94 5.33
CA ALA A 95 -6.10 6.68 5.94
C ALA A 95 -6.15 6.80 7.47
N TRP A 96 -5.12 7.38 8.09
CA TRP A 96 -5.06 7.47 9.54
C TRP A 96 -5.93 8.57 10.17
N LYS A 97 -6.29 9.63 9.43
CA LYS A 97 -7.29 10.61 9.90
C LYS A 97 -8.66 9.98 10.07
N LEU A 98 -9.00 9.02 9.21
CA LEU A 98 -10.28 8.33 9.21
C LEU A 98 -10.29 7.15 10.20
N ILE A 99 -9.35 6.23 10.10
CA ILE A 99 -9.28 5.01 10.91
C ILE A 99 -8.90 5.34 12.37
N GLY A 100 -7.98 6.28 12.55
CA GLY A 100 -7.38 6.57 13.84
C GLY A 100 -6.49 5.44 14.36
N ARG A 101 -6.01 5.56 15.60
CA ARG A 101 -5.16 4.53 16.23
C ARG A 101 -5.94 3.23 16.43
N THR A 102 -5.42 2.14 15.91
CA THR A 102 -5.94 0.79 16.12
C THR A 102 -5.56 0.30 17.52
N THR A 103 -6.54 0.06 18.39
CA THR A 103 -6.30 -0.37 19.78
C THR A 103 -7.22 -1.53 20.16
N LYS A 104 -6.81 -2.33 21.16
CA LYS A 104 -7.64 -3.40 21.72
C LYS A 104 -8.98 -2.86 22.23
N ARG A 105 -8.99 -1.67 22.84
CA ARG A 105 -10.22 -1.02 23.35
C ARG A 105 -11.25 -0.73 22.25
N LYS A 106 -10.80 -0.49 21.02
CA LYS A 106 -11.67 -0.31 19.83
C LYS A 106 -12.06 -1.63 19.16
N GLY A 107 -11.69 -2.78 19.74
CA GLY A 107 -11.99 -4.11 19.20
C GLY A 107 -10.94 -4.66 18.24
N TYR A 108 -9.86 -3.91 17.93
CA TYR A 108 -8.80 -4.41 17.05
C TYR A 108 -8.03 -5.54 17.71
N LYS A 109 -7.79 -6.58 16.93
CA LYS A 109 -7.09 -7.80 17.34
C LYS A 109 -5.64 -7.80 16.86
N GLU A 110 -4.86 -8.70 17.41
CA GLU A 110 -3.50 -8.94 16.97
C GLU A 110 -3.50 -9.62 15.58
N GLY A 111 -2.76 -9.06 14.63
CA GLY A 111 -2.66 -9.57 13.28
C GLY A 111 -1.25 -9.45 12.74
N LEU A 112 -1.02 -9.95 11.52
CA LEU A 112 0.26 -9.85 10.85
C LEU A 112 0.57 -8.39 10.53
N THR A 113 1.75 -7.94 10.95
CA THR A 113 2.36 -6.65 10.62
C THR A 113 3.75 -6.88 10.04
N ILE A 114 4.33 -5.85 9.45
CA ILE A 114 5.72 -5.88 8.98
C ILE A 114 6.49 -4.85 9.80
N ALA A 115 7.49 -5.29 10.54
CA ALA A 115 8.34 -4.44 11.35
C ALA A 115 9.81 -4.65 10.95
N LYS A 116 10.51 -3.57 10.61
CA LYS A 116 11.94 -3.62 10.16
C LYS A 116 12.16 -4.62 9.01
N GLY A 117 11.22 -4.70 8.06
CA GLY A 117 11.34 -5.62 6.93
C GLY A 117 11.09 -7.10 7.24
N THR A 118 10.62 -7.45 8.43
CA THR A 118 10.30 -8.83 8.79
C THR A 118 8.83 -8.97 9.21
N PRO A 119 8.20 -10.14 8.93
CA PRO A 119 6.87 -10.45 9.47
C PRO A 119 6.88 -10.37 10.99
N SER A 120 5.92 -9.68 11.56
CA SER A 120 5.73 -9.45 12.99
C SER A 120 4.25 -9.52 13.36
N GLN A 121 3.92 -9.39 14.63
CA GLN A 121 2.54 -9.37 15.11
C GLN A 121 2.27 -8.05 15.82
N GLY A 122 1.07 -7.50 15.62
CA GLY A 122 0.68 -6.25 16.27
C GLY A 122 -0.82 -6.00 16.22
N ILE A 123 -1.30 -5.15 17.11
CA ILE A 123 -2.72 -4.78 17.16
C ILE A 123 -3.08 -3.97 15.91
N GLY A 124 -4.16 -4.39 15.24
CA GLY A 124 -4.62 -3.77 13.99
C GLY A 124 -3.87 -4.25 12.75
N GLY A 125 -3.20 -5.42 12.79
CA GLY A 125 -2.60 -6.01 11.60
C GLY A 125 -3.62 -6.19 10.48
N GLY A 126 -3.18 -5.97 9.22
CA GLY A 126 -4.04 -6.00 8.02
C GLY A 126 -4.28 -4.64 7.37
N MET A 127 -3.93 -3.52 8.00
CA MET A 127 -4.19 -2.18 7.46
C MET A 127 -3.48 -1.92 6.12
N CYS A 128 -2.32 -2.54 5.88
CA CYS A 128 -1.67 -2.47 4.57
C CYS A 128 -2.53 -3.10 3.46
N GLN A 129 -3.32 -4.16 3.75
CA GLN A 129 -4.23 -4.72 2.74
C GLN A 129 -5.35 -3.73 2.40
N LEU A 130 -5.88 -3.00 3.38
CA LEU A 130 -6.88 -1.95 3.15
C LEU A 130 -6.30 -0.81 2.31
N SER A 131 -5.11 -0.32 2.68
CA SER A 131 -4.45 0.74 1.90
C SER A 131 -4.05 0.28 0.50
N ASN A 132 -3.67 -1.00 0.31
CA ASN A 132 -3.40 -1.58 -1.01
C ASN A 132 -4.65 -1.57 -1.90
N LEU A 133 -5.80 -1.96 -1.36
CA LEU A 133 -7.06 -1.91 -2.09
C LEU A 133 -7.40 -0.47 -2.52
N ILE A 134 -7.34 0.48 -1.59
CA ILE A 134 -7.63 1.89 -1.87
C ILE A 134 -6.63 2.45 -2.90
N HIS A 135 -5.34 2.15 -2.75
CA HIS A 135 -4.32 2.58 -3.71
C HIS A 135 -4.60 2.04 -5.12
N TRP A 136 -4.98 0.76 -5.22
CA TRP A 136 -5.33 0.15 -6.50
C TRP A 136 -6.52 0.84 -7.17
N LEU A 137 -7.55 1.21 -6.38
CA LEU A 137 -8.68 2.00 -6.89
C LEU A 137 -8.23 3.39 -7.39
N VAL A 138 -7.36 4.06 -6.62
CA VAL A 138 -6.86 5.40 -6.93
C VAL A 138 -5.98 5.40 -8.17
N LEU A 139 -5.17 4.36 -8.40
CA LEU A 139 -4.36 4.22 -9.63
C LEU A 139 -5.21 4.22 -10.91
N HIS A 140 -6.50 3.85 -10.83
CA HIS A 140 -7.44 3.86 -11.95
C HIS A 140 -8.27 5.16 -12.04
N SER A 141 -7.78 6.24 -11.43
CA SER A 141 -8.50 7.52 -11.37
C SER A 141 -7.59 8.72 -11.62
N GLU A 142 -8.18 9.90 -11.73
CA GLU A 142 -7.47 11.17 -11.85
C GLU A 142 -7.04 11.77 -10.51
N LEU A 143 -7.24 11.04 -9.39
CA LEU A 143 -6.84 11.49 -8.07
C LEU A 143 -5.31 11.53 -7.93
N THR A 144 -4.80 12.58 -7.31
CA THR A 144 -3.36 12.82 -7.14
C THR A 144 -2.85 12.20 -5.84
N ILE A 145 -1.97 11.22 -5.92
CA ILE A 145 -1.32 10.61 -4.74
C ILE A 145 -0.32 11.62 -4.16
N THR A 146 -0.52 11.99 -2.89
CA THR A 146 0.30 13.00 -2.19
C THR A 146 1.22 12.40 -1.13
N GLU A 147 0.93 11.20 -0.66
CA GLU A 147 1.81 10.43 0.23
C GLU A 147 1.62 8.93 0.00
N HIS A 148 2.72 8.28 -0.33
CA HIS A 148 2.76 6.83 -0.57
C HIS A 148 4.09 6.28 -0.07
N HIS A 149 4.03 5.17 0.64
CA HIS A 149 5.20 4.45 1.16
C HIS A 149 5.10 2.97 0.77
N HIS A 150 6.22 2.34 0.54
CA HIS A 150 6.34 0.93 0.20
C HIS A 150 7.01 0.14 1.33
N HIS A 151 6.85 -1.17 1.31
CA HIS A 151 7.74 -2.09 2.02
C HIS A 151 9.01 -2.27 1.18
N ASP A 152 9.87 -1.24 1.17
CA ASP A 152 11.01 -1.17 0.28
C ASP A 152 11.98 -2.35 0.43
N GLY A 153 12.41 -2.86 -0.72
CA GLY A 153 13.52 -3.79 -0.84
C GLY A 153 13.22 -5.24 -0.44
N LEU A 154 11.96 -5.62 -0.15
CA LEU A 154 11.64 -6.99 0.26
C LEU A 154 10.43 -7.56 -0.50
N ASP A 155 10.61 -8.75 -1.06
CA ASP A 155 9.53 -9.62 -1.53
C ASP A 155 9.31 -10.74 -0.49
N LEU A 156 8.28 -10.56 0.33
CA LEU A 156 8.05 -11.39 1.53
C LEU A 156 7.34 -12.70 1.25
N PHE A 157 6.58 -12.77 0.16
CA PHE A 157 5.72 -13.91 -0.13
C PHE A 157 5.66 -14.18 -1.63
N PRO A 158 5.71 -15.44 -2.05
CA PRO A 158 5.58 -15.81 -3.46
C PRO A 158 4.21 -15.39 -4.03
N ASP A 159 4.15 -15.23 -5.35
CA ASP A 159 2.91 -14.95 -6.04
C ASP A 159 2.01 -16.19 -6.06
N PHE A 160 0.91 -16.15 -5.32
CA PHE A 160 -0.14 -17.15 -5.35
C PHE A 160 -1.31 -16.63 -6.21
N GLY A 161 -1.11 -16.53 -7.54
CA GLY A 161 -2.14 -16.02 -8.44
C GLY A 161 -2.45 -14.53 -8.23
N ARG A 162 -1.45 -13.72 -7.91
CA ARG A 162 -1.59 -12.27 -7.78
C ARG A 162 -2.08 -11.67 -9.10
N GLN A 163 -3.17 -10.90 -9.03
CA GLN A 163 -3.77 -10.25 -10.20
C GLN A 163 -3.23 -8.84 -10.44
N ILE A 164 -2.58 -8.26 -9.45
CA ILE A 164 -2.01 -6.89 -9.54
C ILE A 164 -0.49 -6.97 -9.58
N PRO A 165 0.19 -6.08 -10.34
CA PRO A 165 1.64 -6.08 -10.45
C PRO A 165 2.37 -6.02 -9.12
N PHE A 166 3.51 -6.71 -9.03
CA PHE A 166 4.40 -6.61 -7.88
C PHE A 166 4.92 -5.17 -7.75
N GLY A 167 4.97 -4.67 -6.52
CA GLY A 167 5.45 -3.31 -6.24
C GLY A 167 4.36 -2.24 -6.13
N THR A 168 3.08 -2.56 -6.42
CA THR A 168 1.96 -1.64 -6.21
C THR A 168 1.45 -1.62 -4.77
N GLY A 169 2.13 -2.29 -3.85
CA GLY A 169 1.75 -2.34 -2.44
C GLY A 169 2.02 -1.04 -1.70
N THR A 170 1.32 -0.84 -0.59
CA THR A 170 1.48 0.30 0.32
C THR A 170 1.97 -0.16 1.69
N SER A 171 2.73 0.70 2.36
CA SER A 171 3.12 0.55 3.76
C SER A 171 2.52 1.69 4.56
N ILE A 172 1.78 1.38 5.61
CA ILE A 172 1.24 2.39 6.52
C ILE A 172 1.52 2.03 7.98
N SER A 173 1.82 3.04 8.79
CA SER A 173 2.01 2.92 10.24
C SER A 173 1.39 4.12 10.92
N TYR A 174 0.66 3.88 12.03
CA TYR A 174 -0.24 4.87 12.60
C TYR A 174 0.36 6.28 12.63
N ASN A 175 -0.22 7.11 11.79
CA ASN A 175 -0.10 8.56 11.67
C ASN A 175 1.33 9.12 11.57
N TYR A 176 2.32 8.30 11.19
CA TYR A 176 3.62 8.83 10.79
C TYR A 176 4.07 8.31 9.40
N ILE A 177 3.53 7.17 8.97
CA ILE A 177 3.57 6.66 7.60
C ILE A 177 2.12 6.50 7.18
N ASP A 178 1.60 7.42 6.35
CA ASP A 178 0.20 7.47 5.92
C ASP A 178 0.08 7.13 4.44
N TYR A 179 -1.13 6.85 4.00
CA TYR A 179 -1.50 6.85 2.59
C TYR A 179 -2.46 8.01 2.37
N ARG A 180 -2.08 8.93 1.47
CA ARG A 180 -2.85 10.16 1.18
C ARG A 180 -2.94 10.39 -0.31
N PHE A 181 -4.09 10.88 -0.74
CA PHE A 181 -4.32 11.42 -2.08
C PHE A 181 -5.26 12.61 -2.02
N ARG A 182 -5.21 13.46 -3.02
CA ARG A 182 -6.01 14.67 -3.13
C ARG A 182 -6.84 14.64 -4.41
N ASN A 183 -8.03 15.20 -4.35
CA ASN A 183 -8.87 15.41 -5.51
C ASN A 183 -8.56 16.79 -6.10
N ASP A 184 -7.76 16.81 -7.17
CA ASP A 184 -7.41 18.02 -7.92
C ASP A 184 -8.34 18.25 -9.12
N THR A 185 -9.38 17.44 -9.29
CA THR A 185 -10.36 17.54 -10.37
C THR A 185 -11.58 18.37 -9.96
N GLN A 186 -12.48 18.60 -10.88
CA GLN A 186 -13.79 19.20 -10.60
C GLN A 186 -14.86 18.17 -10.24
N ASN A 187 -14.56 16.88 -10.39
CA ASN A 187 -15.45 15.78 -10.10
C ASN A 187 -15.49 15.49 -8.58
N THR A 188 -16.61 15.01 -8.07
CA THR A 188 -16.65 14.49 -6.69
C THR A 188 -16.54 12.98 -6.72
N TYR A 189 -15.66 12.45 -5.88
CA TYR A 189 -15.43 11.00 -5.75
C TYR A 189 -16.01 10.46 -4.45
N GLN A 190 -16.27 9.14 -4.44
CA GLN A 190 -16.73 8.42 -3.26
C GLN A 190 -16.00 7.08 -3.16
N LEU A 191 -15.53 6.75 -1.97
CA LEU A 191 -15.06 5.40 -1.65
C LEU A 191 -16.20 4.59 -1.04
N ARG A 192 -16.54 3.45 -1.66
CA ARG A 192 -17.41 2.42 -1.10
C ARG A 192 -16.55 1.22 -0.76
N LEU A 193 -16.56 0.82 0.51
CA LEU A 193 -15.74 -0.28 1.02
C LEU A 193 -16.59 -1.18 1.90
N TRP A 194 -16.44 -2.50 1.73
CA TRP A 194 -17.07 -3.51 2.59
C TRP A 194 -16.24 -4.78 2.68
N THR A 195 -16.58 -5.64 3.60
CA THR A 195 -16.03 -6.99 3.70
C THR A 195 -17.17 -7.99 3.57
N ASP A 196 -16.96 -9.04 2.80
CA ASP A 196 -17.77 -10.25 2.81
C ASP A 196 -17.03 -11.39 3.51
N GLU A 197 -17.47 -12.63 3.30
CA GLU A 197 -16.86 -13.81 3.93
C GLU A 197 -15.42 -14.05 3.47
N GLU A 198 -15.10 -13.74 2.20
CA GLU A 198 -13.81 -14.03 1.60
C GLU A 198 -12.99 -12.78 1.29
N TYR A 199 -13.65 -11.68 0.89
CA TYR A 199 -13.00 -10.54 0.27
C TYR A 199 -13.18 -9.24 1.06
N LEU A 200 -12.14 -8.41 0.99
CA LEU A 200 -12.22 -6.98 1.17
C LEU A 200 -12.56 -6.37 -0.18
N CYS A 201 -13.71 -5.74 -0.30
CA CYS A 201 -14.26 -5.20 -1.52
C CYS A 201 -14.19 -3.68 -1.53
N GLY A 202 -13.99 -3.11 -2.72
CA GLY A 202 -13.98 -1.67 -2.87
C GLY A 202 -14.42 -1.19 -4.23
N GLU A 203 -15.08 -0.04 -4.22
CA GLU A 203 -15.41 0.75 -5.41
C GLU A 203 -14.95 2.19 -5.20
N LEU A 204 -14.34 2.75 -6.22
CA LEU A 204 -14.23 4.20 -6.39
C LEU A 204 -15.35 4.64 -7.31
N ARG A 205 -16.15 5.56 -6.83
CA ARG A 205 -17.29 6.11 -7.57
C ARG A 205 -17.11 7.61 -7.79
N ALA A 206 -17.85 8.18 -8.72
CA ALA A 206 -17.80 9.60 -9.04
C ALA A 206 -19.17 10.14 -9.43
N THR A 207 -19.33 11.47 -9.40
CA THR A 207 -20.54 12.14 -9.90
C THR A 207 -20.62 12.05 -11.42
N GLU A 208 -19.49 12.13 -12.11
CA GLU A 208 -19.40 12.11 -13.57
C GLU A 208 -18.34 11.13 -14.06
N GLN A 209 -18.48 10.71 -15.31
CA GLN A 209 -17.50 9.86 -15.97
C GLN A 209 -16.19 10.63 -16.18
N GLN A 210 -15.07 10.06 -15.72
CA GLN A 210 -13.76 10.66 -16.00
C GLN A 210 -13.38 10.51 -17.50
N PRO A 211 -12.68 11.49 -18.09
CA PRO A 211 -12.33 11.49 -19.51
C PRO A 211 -11.31 10.41 -19.89
N HIS A 212 -10.57 9.89 -18.92
CA HIS A 212 -9.52 8.91 -19.15
C HIS A 212 -9.85 7.57 -18.49
N THR A 213 -9.26 6.50 -19.05
CA THR A 213 -9.10 5.19 -18.42
C THR A 213 -7.63 4.96 -18.12
N PHE A 214 -7.35 4.13 -17.12
CA PHE A 214 -5.98 3.87 -16.66
C PHE A 214 -5.73 2.37 -16.68
N HIS A 215 -4.60 1.97 -17.29
CA HIS A 215 -4.17 0.58 -17.34
C HIS A 215 -2.83 0.45 -16.62
N ILE A 216 -2.81 -0.39 -15.57
CA ILE A 216 -1.60 -0.63 -14.79
C ILE A 216 -1.04 -2.00 -15.18
N HIS A 217 0.21 -2.03 -15.61
CA HIS A 217 0.88 -3.25 -16.05
C HIS A 217 2.33 -3.28 -15.57
N ALA A 218 2.91 -4.48 -15.56
CA ALA A 218 4.32 -4.67 -15.25
C ALA A 218 5.11 -4.96 -16.53
N GLU A 219 6.35 -4.46 -16.56
CA GLU A 219 7.31 -4.75 -17.61
C GLU A 219 8.64 -5.19 -16.98
N HIS A 220 9.46 -5.90 -17.78
CA HIS A 220 10.81 -6.33 -17.41
C HIS A 220 10.87 -7.09 -16.06
N GLU A 221 9.85 -7.92 -15.77
CA GLU A 221 9.85 -8.73 -14.54
C GLU A 221 10.80 -9.92 -14.68
N PHE A 222 11.76 -10.02 -13.75
CA PHE A 222 12.68 -11.14 -13.67
C PHE A 222 13.26 -11.31 -12.26
N PHE A 223 13.80 -12.50 -12.00
CA PHE A 223 14.60 -12.77 -10.81
C PHE A 223 16.08 -12.77 -11.17
N SER A 224 16.90 -12.06 -10.37
CA SER A 224 18.35 -12.07 -10.44
C SER A 224 18.96 -12.70 -9.18
N ARG A 225 20.17 -13.26 -9.30
CA ARG A 225 20.99 -13.63 -8.16
C ARG A 225 22.24 -12.75 -8.14
N GLU A 226 22.38 -11.98 -7.06
CA GLU A 226 23.47 -11.02 -6.86
C GLU A 226 24.18 -11.37 -5.56
N ASN A 227 25.47 -11.72 -5.64
CA ASN A 227 26.26 -12.14 -4.49
C ASN A 227 25.59 -13.24 -3.63
N GLY A 228 24.92 -14.21 -4.28
CA GLY A 228 24.23 -15.31 -3.61
C GLY A 228 22.83 -14.96 -3.06
N VAL A 229 22.38 -13.70 -3.16
CA VAL A 229 21.05 -13.25 -2.74
C VAL A 229 20.14 -13.12 -3.96
N VAL A 230 18.92 -13.62 -3.85
CA VAL A 230 17.94 -13.53 -4.93
C VAL A 230 17.12 -12.23 -4.80
N TYR A 231 16.95 -11.54 -5.92
CA TYR A 231 16.15 -10.33 -6.05
C TYR A 231 15.07 -10.51 -7.10
N ARG A 232 13.90 -9.93 -6.85
CA ARG A 232 12.85 -9.73 -7.84
C ARG A 232 12.92 -8.32 -8.38
N ASN A 233 13.02 -8.22 -9.70
CA ASN A 233 13.12 -6.96 -10.44
C ASN A 233 11.88 -6.77 -11.30
N GLY A 234 11.63 -5.52 -11.72
CA GLY A 234 10.55 -5.17 -12.64
C GLY A 234 10.19 -3.71 -12.56
N GLU A 235 9.40 -3.29 -13.51
CA GLU A 235 8.89 -1.93 -13.60
C GLU A 235 7.37 -1.97 -13.68
N VAL A 236 6.70 -1.01 -13.04
CA VAL A 236 5.25 -0.90 -13.09
C VAL A 236 4.90 0.41 -13.76
N TYR A 237 4.09 0.31 -14.80
CA TYR A 237 3.63 1.45 -15.59
C TYR A 237 2.13 1.68 -15.40
N ARG A 238 1.73 2.92 -15.61
CA ARG A 238 0.35 3.37 -15.64
C ARG A 238 0.12 4.10 -16.97
N ASP A 239 -0.59 3.46 -17.88
CA ASP A 239 -1.02 4.08 -19.14
C ASP A 239 -2.27 4.92 -18.91
N ILE A 240 -2.27 6.10 -19.50
CA ILE A 240 -3.42 7.01 -19.55
C ILE A 240 -3.99 6.92 -20.97
N VAL A 241 -5.25 6.52 -21.06
CA VAL A 241 -5.95 6.31 -22.33
C VAL A 241 -7.16 7.22 -22.40
N ASP A 242 -7.29 7.98 -23.47
CA ASP A 242 -8.49 8.77 -23.74
C ASP A 242 -9.69 7.83 -23.91
N ARG A 243 -10.73 8.05 -23.14
CA ARG A 243 -11.89 7.16 -23.07
C ARG A 243 -12.70 7.15 -24.38
N THR A 244 -12.70 8.26 -25.10
CA THR A 244 -13.50 8.42 -26.33
C THR A 244 -12.84 7.79 -27.52
N SER A 245 -11.55 8.08 -27.72
CA SER A 245 -10.79 7.61 -28.88
C SER A 245 -10.09 6.26 -28.67
N GLY A 246 -9.90 5.84 -27.41
CA GLY A 246 -9.07 4.68 -27.06
C GLY A 246 -7.57 4.93 -27.27
N GLN A 247 -7.15 6.15 -27.59
CA GLN A 247 -5.75 6.48 -27.79
C GLN A 247 -5.00 6.54 -26.45
N ARG A 248 -3.86 5.88 -26.37
CA ARG A 248 -2.92 6.06 -25.26
C ARG A 248 -2.26 7.44 -25.36
N LEU A 249 -2.49 8.26 -24.34
CA LEU A 249 -1.98 9.63 -24.25
C LEU A 249 -0.61 9.69 -23.59
N ASP A 250 -0.39 8.84 -22.56
CA ASP A 250 0.82 8.84 -21.74
C ASP A 250 1.07 7.45 -21.15
N SER A 251 2.31 7.18 -20.77
CA SER A 251 2.72 5.98 -20.05
C SER A 251 3.69 6.37 -18.93
N GLN A 252 3.22 6.31 -17.70
CA GLN A 252 3.93 6.77 -16.51
C GLN A 252 4.60 5.61 -15.80
N LEU A 253 5.93 5.66 -15.64
CA LEU A 253 6.64 4.76 -14.75
C LEU A 253 6.27 5.13 -13.30
N ILE A 254 5.51 4.29 -12.62
CA ILE A 254 5.10 4.51 -11.22
C ILE A 254 6.00 3.81 -10.22
N ARG A 255 6.71 2.76 -10.64
CA ARG A 255 7.61 2.02 -9.74
C ARG A 255 8.68 1.23 -10.51
N THR A 256 9.93 1.31 -10.02
CA THR A 256 10.99 0.33 -10.31
C THR A 256 11.20 -0.54 -9.08
N ASN A 257 11.16 -1.84 -9.26
CA ASN A 257 11.32 -2.84 -8.21
C ASN A 257 12.71 -3.48 -8.27
N HIS A 258 13.35 -3.54 -7.11
CA HIS A 258 14.54 -4.35 -6.85
C HIS A 258 14.43 -4.85 -5.40
N ALA A 259 13.77 -6.00 -5.21
CA ALA A 259 13.36 -6.47 -3.91
C ALA A 259 14.00 -7.83 -3.59
N ARG A 260 14.65 -7.91 -2.43
CA ARG A 260 15.23 -9.15 -1.93
C ARG A 260 14.12 -10.16 -1.67
N VAL A 261 14.25 -11.34 -2.27
CA VAL A 261 13.30 -12.45 -2.07
C VAL A 261 13.54 -13.09 -0.71
N MET A 262 12.48 -13.24 0.07
CA MET A 262 12.50 -13.76 1.45
C MET A 262 11.87 -15.17 1.57
N TYR A 263 11.67 -15.83 0.45
CA TYR A 263 11.14 -17.19 0.36
C TYR A 263 12.01 -18.04 -0.57
N ASP A 264 11.81 -19.36 -0.58
CA ASP A 264 12.54 -20.26 -1.47
C ASP A 264 12.14 -20.01 -2.92
N CYS A 265 13.08 -19.47 -3.70
CA CYS A 265 12.93 -19.23 -5.12
C CYS A 265 13.57 -20.37 -5.90
N PRO A 266 12.80 -21.13 -6.72
CA PRO A 266 13.36 -22.19 -7.53
C PRO A 266 14.44 -21.66 -8.49
N PRO A 267 15.57 -22.39 -8.66
CA PRO A 267 16.65 -21.97 -9.56
C PRO A 267 16.18 -21.68 -11.00
N SER A 268 15.13 -22.39 -11.47
CA SER A 268 14.55 -22.22 -12.80
C SER A 268 13.87 -20.84 -13.02
N MET A 269 13.57 -20.09 -11.96
CA MET A 269 13.01 -18.75 -12.04
C MET A 269 14.10 -17.67 -12.16
N ILE A 270 15.37 -18.00 -11.90
CA ILE A 270 16.46 -17.02 -11.91
C ILE A 270 16.99 -16.86 -13.33
N ILE A 271 16.77 -15.69 -13.93
CA ILE A 271 17.12 -15.41 -15.35
C ILE A 271 18.51 -14.76 -15.46
N LYS A 272 18.93 -13.97 -14.46
CA LYS A 272 20.22 -13.29 -14.46
C LYS A 272 21.05 -13.71 -13.25
N GLU A 273 22.29 -14.16 -13.48
CA GLU A 273 23.30 -14.38 -12.45
C GLU A 273 24.40 -13.33 -12.61
N GLU A 274 24.54 -12.44 -11.64
CA GLU A 274 25.70 -11.55 -11.55
C GLU A 274 26.72 -12.17 -10.59
N SER A 275 27.86 -12.56 -11.14
CA SER A 275 29.02 -12.97 -10.35
C SER A 275 29.58 -11.74 -9.63
N ALA A 276 29.93 -11.90 -8.35
CA ALA A 276 30.68 -10.88 -7.60
C ALA A 276 31.89 -10.41 -8.43
N PRO A 277 32.17 -9.09 -8.48
CA PRO A 277 33.40 -8.62 -9.12
C PRO A 277 34.59 -9.35 -8.47
N SER A 278 35.30 -10.12 -9.26
CA SER A 278 36.53 -10.77 -8.81
C SER A 278 37.51 -9.66 -8.43
N PHE A 279 37.73 -9.43 -7.14
CA PHE A 279 38.84 -8.62 -6.66
C PHE A 279 40.10 -9.33 -7.09
N LYS A 280 40.66 -8.95 -8.25
CA LYS A 280 42.03 -9.28 -8.59
C LYS A 280 42.91 -8.60 -7.55
N ASN A 281 43.46 -9.39 -6.63
CA ASN A 281 44.59 -8.98 -5.81
C ASN A 281 45.68 -8.48 -6.75
N GLN A 282 45.81 -7.18 -6.88
CA GLN A 282 47.03 -6.56 -7.37
C GLN A 282 48.02 -6.48 -6.20
N ASN A 283 48.63 -7.61 -5.89
CA ASN A 283 49.93 -7.61 -5.25
C ASN A 283 50.99 -7.48 -6.35
N LYS A 284 51.57 -6.29 -6.50
CA LYS A 284 52.94 -6.08 -6.89
C LYS A 284 53.43 -4.75 -6.32
#